data_7482edcb0db341b65142b0269d5eef6c
#
_entry.id   7482edcb0db341b65142b0269d5eef6c
#
_cell.length_a   1.000
_cell.length_b   1.000
_cell.length_c   1.000
_cell.angle_alpha   90.00
_cell.angle_beta   90.00
_cell.angle_gamma   90.00
#
_symmetry.space_group_name_H-M   'P 1'
#
loop_
_entity.id
_entity.type
_entity.pdbx_description
1 polymer ?
#
loop_
_entity_poly.entity_id
_entity_poly.type
_entity_poly.pdbx_seq_one_letter_code
_entity_poly.pdbx_strand_id
1 'polypeptide(L)'
;MLIRKGKEILPVHTRNFRSTFHGLVAGFLETGKTLEQCVEREVMEETGLHVRNIRYYKSQPWGIANDILAGFYCEVDGDPTIQMDTSELKYAQWVKRENIILQPDDASLTNEMMQKFRDGEIRNINHVNAF
;
A
#
# COMPACT_ATOMS: atom_id res chain seq x y z
N MET A 1 0.59 -1.93 -1.85
CA MET A 1 0.55 -0.55 -2.38
C MET A 1 0.49 0.43 -1.22
N LEU A 2 1.37 1.39 -1.17
CA LEU A 2 1.33 2.46 -0.18
C LEU A 2 0.58 3.64 -0.78
N ILE A 3 -0.59 3.95 -0.22
CA ILE A 3 -1.46 5.04 -0.67
C ILE A 3 -1.26 6.21 0.29
N ARG A 4 -0.89 7.36 -0.22
CA ARG A 4 -0.64 8.53 0.63
C ARG A 4 -1.66 9.63 0.42
N LYS A 5 -1.91 10.37 1.47
CA LYS A 5 -2.68 11.63 1.48
C LYS A 5 -1.87 12.62 2.31
N GLY A 6 -1.04 13.44 1.62
CA GLY A 6 -0.12 14.33 2.32
C GLY A 6 0.86 13.57 3.20
N LYS A 7 0.81 13.79 4.50
CA LYS A 7 1.66 13.12 5.50
C LYS A 7 1.01 11.90 6.14
N GLU A 8 -0.09 11.44 5.58
CA GLU A 8 -0.80 10.26 6.05
C GLU A 8 -0.73 9.14 5.02
N ILE A 9 -0.79 7.89 5.49
CA ILE A 9 -0.92 6.72 4.62
C ILE A 9 -2.16 5.93 5.01
N LEU A 10 -2.56 5.01 4.14
CA LEU A 10 -3.68 4.11 4.39
C LEU A 10 -3.17 2.69 4.62
N PRO A 11 -2.86 2.31 5.87
CA PRO A 11 -2.62 0.91 6.18
C PRO A 11 -3.94 0.15 6.32
N VAL A 12 -3.88 -1.16 6.13
CA VAL A 12 -5.05 -2.02 6.23
C VAL A 12 -4.71 -3.27 7.04
N HIS A 13 -5.78 -3.91 7.59
CA HIS A 13 -5.69 -5.27 8.11
C HIS A 13 -6.70 -6.13 7.37
N THR A 14 -6.25 -7.23 6.79
CA THR A 14 -7.15 -8.21 6.20
C THR A 14 -7.84 -9.00 7.30
N ARG A 15 -8.97 -9.64 6.98
CA ARG A 15 -9.74 -10.40 7.98
C ARG A 15 -8.95 -11.54 8.60
N ASN A 16 -8.00 -12.11 7.85
CA ASN A 16 -7.17 -13.21 8.33
C ASN A 16 -5.90 -12.74 9.04
N PHE A 17 -5.68 -11.43 9.10
CA PHE A 17 -4.50 -10.86 9.72
C PHE A 17 -4.73 -10.68 11.22
N ARG A 18 -3.91 -11.33 12.03
CA ARG A 18 -4.08 -11.34 13.49
C ARG A 18 -3.14 -10.40 14.23
N SER A 19 -2.30 -9.70 13.51
CA SER A 19 -1.33 -8.79 14.11
C SER A 19 -1.95 -7.41 14.34
N THR A 20 -1.40 -6.66 15.30
CA THR A 20 -1.71 -5.25 15.51
C THR A 20 -0.87 -4.34 14.62
N PHE A 21 0.08 -4.91 13.88
CA PHE A 21 0.93 -4.14 12.98
C PHE A 21 0.18 -3.75 11.71
N HIS A 22 0.57 -2.62 11.12
CA HIS A 22 -0.05 -2.16 9.90
C HIS A 22 0.42 -2.97 8.69
N GLY A 23 -0.49 -3.18 7.74
CA GLY A 23 -0.18 -3.75 6.44
C GLY A 23 -0.58 -2.78 5.33
N LEU A 24 -0.37 -3.18 4.10
CA LEU A 24 -0.72 -2.38 2.93
C LEU A 24 -1.71 -3.13 2.04
N VAL A 25 -2.47 -2.36 1.25
CA VAL A 25 -3.38 -2.94 0.26
C VAL A 25 -2.59 -3.79 -0.73
N ALA A 26 -3.06 -5.01 -0.98
CA ALA A 26 -2.40 -5.93 -1.90
C ALA A 26 -3.45 -6.74 -2.68
N GLY A 27 -3.06 -7.19 -3.87
CA GLY A 27 -3.92 -8.01 -4.71
C GLY A 27 -3.10 -8.74 -5.75
N PHE A 28 -3.76 -9.56 -6.54
CA PHE A 28 -3.13 -10.37 -7.56
C PHE A 28 -3.23 -9.71 -8.93
N LEU A 29 -2.21 -9.96 -9.76
CA LEU A 29 -2.22 -9.52 -11.15
C LEU A 29 -3.26 -10.31 -11.96
N GLU A 30 -3.93 -9.60 -12.88
CA GLU A 30 -4.82 -10.23 -13.85
C GLU A 30 -4.17 -10.24 -15.23
N THR A 31 -4.35 -11.32 -15.95
CA THR A 31 -3.86 -11.44 -17.34
C THR A 31 -4.48 -10.34 -18.20
N GLY A 32 -3.64 -9.70 -19.01
CA GLY A 32 -4.09 -8.67 -19.93
C GLY A 32 -4.19 -7.27 -19.35
N LYS A 33 -3.79 -7.09 -18.07
CA LYS A 33 -3.78 -5.79 -17.42
C LYS A 33 -2.36 -5.32 -17.17
N THR A 34 -2.16 -3.99 -17.20
CA THR A 34 -0.88 -3.41 -16.75
C THR A 34 -0.82 -3.45 -15.23
N LEU A 35 0.40 -3.29 -14.70
CA LEU A 35 0.58 -3.21 -13.24
C LEU A 35 -0.19 -2.04 -12.64
N GLU A 36 -0.17 -0.89 -13.31
CA GLU A 36 -0.89 0.31 -12.87
C GLU A 36 -2.40 0.09 -12.85
N GLN A 37 -2.93 -0.59 -13.87
CA GLN A 37 -4.35 -0.93 -13.91
C GLN A 37 -4.74 -1.85 -12.77
N CYS A 38 -3.87 -2.80 -12.42
CA CYS A 38 -4.11 -3.69 -11.29
C CYS A 38 -4.11 -2.92 -9.97
N VAL A 39 -3.19 -1.97 -9.80
CA VAL A 39 -3.15 -1.11 -8.61
C VAL A 39 -4.46 -0.33 -8.49
N GLU A 40 -4.89 0.34 -9.55
CA GLU A 40 -6.13 1.13 -9.54
C GLU A 40 -7.33 0.27 -9.18
N ARG A 41 -7.42 -0.93 -9.78
CA ARG A 41 -8.53 -1.85 -9.54
C ARG A 41 -8.58 -2.34 -8.11
N GLU A 42 -7.44 -2.82 -7.59
CA GLU A 42 -7.40 -3.36 -6.23
C GLU A 42 -7.70 -2.29 -5.18
N VAL A 43 -7.16 -1.10 -5.35
CA VAL A 43 -7.43 -0.01 -4.43
C VAL A 43 -8.92 0.34 -4.44
N MET A 44 -9.52 0.43 -5.64
CA MET A 44 -10.95 0.73 -5.76
C MET A 44 -11.80 -0.36 -5.13
N GLU A 45 -11.49 -1.63 -5.39
CA GLU A 45 -12.26 -2.75 -4.84
C GLU A 45 -12.22 -2.80 -3.32
N GLU A 46 -11.06 -2.57 -2.74
CA GLU A 46 -10.89 -2.74 -1.29
C GLU A 46 -11.21 -1.48 -0.48
N THR A 47 -11.00 -0.30 -1.04
CA THR A 47 -11.12 0.95 -0.28
C THR A 47 -12.06 1.98 -0.88
N GLY A 48 -12.50 1.78 -2.11
CA GLY A 48 -13.35 2.75 -2.81
C GLY A 48 -12.63 4.01 -3.26
N LEU A 49 -11.30 4.03 -3.21
CA LEU A 49 -10.51 5.21 -3.55
C LEU A 49 -10.02 5.17 -4.98
N HIS A 50 -9.94 6.35 -5.59
CA HIS A 50 -9.18 6.58 -6.81
C HIS A 50 -7.77 6.99 -6.44
N VAL A 51 -6.79 6.56 -7.23
CA VAL A 51 -5.38 6.90 -6.98
C VAL A 51 -4.74 7.45 -8.25
N ARG A 52 -3.67 8.21 -8.05
CA ARG A 52 -2.88 8.82 -9.12
C ARG A 52 -1.40 8.74 -8.77
N ASN A 53 -0.54 9.15 -9.71
CA ASN A 53 0.92 9.19 -9.51
C ASN A 53 1.45 7.84 -9.03
N ILE A 54 1.02 6.76 -9.70
CA ILE A 54 1.42 5.41 -9.36
C ILE A 54 2.87 5.22 -9.77
N ARG A 55 3.74 4.90 -8.79
CA ARG A 55 5.17 4.75 -8.99
C ARG A 55 5.64 3.39 -8.48
N TYR A 56 6.31 2.66 -9.35
CA TYR A 56 6.94 1.40 -8.98
C TYR A 56 8.11 1.68 -8.04
N TYR A 57 8.19 0.91 -6.95
CA TYR A 57 9.30 0.98 -6.01
C TYR A 57 10.32 -0.13 -6.26
N LYS A 58 9.98 -1.35 -5.90
CA LYS A 58 10.80 -2.52 -6.21
C LYS A 58 9.99 -3.79 -6.01
N SER A 59 10.60 -4.93 -6.33
CA SER A 59 9.98 -6.24 -6.18
C SER A 59 10.84 -7.13 -5.31
N GLN A 60 10.20 -8.15 -4.72
CA GLN A 60 10.90 -9.19 -4.00
C GLN A 60 10.17 -10.52 -4.20
N PRO A 61 10.87 -11.66 -4.08
CA PRO A 61 10.22 -12.96 -4.05
C PRO A 61 9.28 -13.04 -2.86
N TRP A 62 8.14 -13.68 -3.05
CA TRP A 62 7.12 -13.77 -2.01
C TRP A 62 6.77 -15.22 -1.72
N GLY A 63 6.90 -15.61 -0.43
CA GLY A 63 6.47 -16.91 0.04
C GLY A 63 7.26 -18.09 -0.51
N ILE A 64 6.70 -19.30 -0.35
CA ILE A 64 7.29 -20.55 -0.81
C ILE A 64 7.02 -20.78 -2.30
N ALA A 65 5.91 -20.21 -2.80
CA ALA A 65 5.58 -20.24 -4.22
C ALA A 65 6.51 -19.31 -5.02
N ASN A 66 6.56 -19.53 -6.35
CA ASN A 66 7.36 -18.70 -7.24
C ASN A 66 6.68 -17.36 -7.55
N ASP A 67 6.09 -16.74 -6.54
CA ASP A 67 5.41 -15.46 -6.68
C ASP A 67 6.37 -14.30 -6.48
N ILE A 68 5.99 -13.16 -7.05
CA ILE A 68 6.74 -11.92 -6.92
C ILE A 68 5.80 -10.87 -6.34
N LEU A 69 6.28 -10.18 -5.30
CA LEU A 69 5.59 -9.02 -4.74
C LEU A 69 6.20 -7.76 -5.34
N ALA A 70 5.37 -6.97 -6.02
CA ALA A 70 5.79 -5.68 -6.58
C ALA A 70 5.18 -4.55 -5.73
N GLY A 71 6.02 -3.63 -5.27
CA GLY A 71 5.60 -2.52 -4.45
C GLY A 71 5.41 -1.25 -5.25
N PHE A 72 4.33 -0.54 -4.96
CA PHE A 72 3.99 0.72 -5.60
C PHE A 72 3.65 1.78 -4.56
N TYR A 73 4.07 3.00 -4.84
CA TYR A 73 3.58 4.19 -4.13
C TYR A 73 2.55 4.88 -5.01
N CYS A 74 1.52 5.43 -4.39
CA CYS A 74 0.52 6.23 -5.10
C CYS A 74 -0.10 7.25 -4.16
N GLU A 75 -0.86 8.18 -4.72
CA GLU A 75 -1.56 9.20 -3.97
C GLU A 75 -3.06 9.04 -4.18
N VAL A 76 -3.85 9.37 -3.15
CA VAL A 76 -5.30 9.45 -3.31
C VAL A 76 -5.63 10.57 -4.31
N ASP A 77 -6.57 10.27 -5.21
CA ASP A 77 -7.04 11.23 -6.21
C ASP A 77 -8.51 11.57 -5.90
N GLY A 78 -8.75 12.82 -5.52
CA GLY A 78 -10.08 13.30 -5.20
C GLY A 78 -10.50 12.99 -3.77
N ASP A 79 -11.72 12.48 -3.62
CA ASP A 79 -12.35 12.24 -2.31
C ASP A 79 -11.59 11.16 -1.52
N PRO A 80 -11.07 11.49 -0.32
CA PRO A 80 -10.34 10.53 0.50
C PRO A 80 -11.24 9.64 1.38
N THR A 81 -12.54 9.69 1.18
CA THR A 81 -13.48 8.90 1.98
C THR A 81 -13.30 7.41 1.67
N ILE A 82 -13.03 6.62 2.71
CA ILE A 82 -12.80 5.19 2.57
C ILE A 82 -14.13 4.44 2.61
N GLN A 83 -14.35 3.58 1.60
CA GLN A 83 -15.46 2.64 1.57
C GLN A 83 -14.85 1.24 1.61
N MET A 84 -14.57 0.76 2.81
CA MET A 84 -13.87 -0.48 3.03
C MET A 84 -14.71 -1.69 2.62
N ASP A 85 -14.07 -2.61 1.86
CA ASP A 85 -14.68 -3.91 1.58
C ASP A 85 -14.57 -4.78 2.84
N THR A 86 -15.67 -4.90 3.57
CA THR A 86 -15.69 -5.61 4.83
C THR A 86 -15.57 -7.12 4.69
N SER A 87 -15.71 -7.66 3.47
CA SER A 87 -15.46 -9.08 3.24
C SER A 87 -13.97 -9.42 3.21
N GLU A 88 -13.13 -8.46 2.84
CA GLU A 88 -11.68 -8.63 2.73
C GLU A 88 -10.92 -7.98 3.89
N LEU A 89 -11.39 -6.82 4.35
CA LEU A 89 -10.69 -5.99 5.32
C LEU A 89 -11.47 -5.88 6.62
N LYS A 90 -10.77 -5.88 7.73
CA LYS A 90 -11.33 -5.55 9.04
C LYS A 90 -10.89 -4.17 9.53
N TYR A 91 -9.94 -3.54 8.85
CA TYR A 91 -9.41 -2.23 9.23
C TYR A 91 -8.89 -1.52 7.97
N ALA A 92 -9.28 -0.26 7.82
CA ALA A 92 -8.71 0.64 6.83
C ALA A 92 -8.95 2.07 7.33
N GLN A 93 -7.89 2.81 7.59
CA GLN A 93 -7.99 4.14 8.18
C GLN A 93 -6.74 4.94 7.85
N TRP A 94 -6.91 6.24 7.55
CA TRP A 94 -5.78 7.13 7.36
C TRP A 94 -4.99 7.27 8.66
N VAL A 95 -3.68 7.11 8.57
CA VAL A 95 -2.78 7.13 9.73
C VAL A 95 -1.65 8.10 9.45
N LYS A 96 -1.39 8.97 10.42
CA LYS A 96 -0.28 9.92 10.32
C LYS A 96 1.05 9.19 10.38
N ARG A 97 2.06 9.79 9.73
CA ARG A 97 3.41 9.24 9.64
C ARG A 97 3.94 8.76 11.00
N GLU A 98 3.81 9.56 12.03
CA GLU A 98 4.33 9.26 13.36
C GLU A 98 3.57 8.12 14.07
N ASN A 99 2.40 7.76 13.58
CA ASN A 99 1.55 6.74 14.19
C ASN A 99 1.61 5.39 13.46
N ILE A 100 2.49 5.24 12.48
CA ILE A 100 2.64 3.98 11.74
C ILE A 100 3.27 2.93 12.66
N ILE A 101 2.62 1.77 12.74
CA ILE A 101 3.10 0.64 13.56
C ILE A 101 3.75 -0.38 12.63
N LEU A 102 5.08 -0.47 12.70
CA LEU A 102 5.85 -1.40 11.88
C LEU A 102 5.98 -2.75 12.55
N GLN A 103 6.16 -3.79 11.75
CA GLN A 103 6.46 -5.12 12.25
C GLN A 103 7.92 -5.17 12.69
N PRO A 104 8.21 -5.59 13.93
CA PRO A 104 9.60 -5.70 14.38
C PRO A 104 10.30 -6.83 13.62
N ASP A 105 11.56 -6.60 13.27
CA ASP A 105 12.41 -7.59 12.59
C ASP A 105 11.86 -8.12 11.27
N ASP A 106 10.89 -7.40 10.67
CA ASP A 106 10.32 -7.80 9.39
C ASP A 106 11.11 -7.17 8.25
N ALA A 107 11.65 -8.04 7.39
CA ALA A 107 12.38 -7.62 6.20
C ALA A 107 11.48 -7.54 4.97
N SER A 108 10.16 -7.56 5.14
CA SER A 108 9.23 -7.52 4.00
C SER A 108 9.28 -6.18 3.27
N LEU A 109 8.95 -6.24 1.99
CA LEU A 109 8.88 -5.04 1.15
C LEU A 109 7.85 -4.04 1.69
N THR A 110 6.69 -4.52 2.15
CA THR A 110 5.64 -3.64 2.67
C THR A 110 6.10 -2.88 3.90
N ASN A 111 6.82 -3.55 4.79
CA ASN A 111 7.35 -2.91 5.99
C ASN A 111 8.43 -1.87 5.63
N GLU A 112 9.29 -2.19 4.67
CA GLU A 112 10.30 -1.26 4.18
C GLU A 112 9.67 0.01 3.61
N MET A 113 8.62 -0.14 2.80
CA MET A 113 7.92 1.01 2.20
C MET A 113 7.32 1.92 3.27
N MET A 114 6.68 1.34 4.28
CA MET A 114 6.11 2.11 5.39
C MET A 114 7.19 2.80 6.21
N GLN A 115 8.31 2.13 6.45
CA GLN A 115 9.42 2.70 7.20
C GLN A 115 10.01 3.91 6.48
N LYS A 116 10.23 3.81 5.17
CA LYS A 116 10.75 4.93 4.39
C LYS A 116 9.80 6.12 4.41
N PHE A 117 8.52 5.88 4.33
CA PHE A 117 7.54 6.94 4.43
C PHE A 117 7.55 7.58 5.83
N ARG A 118 7.59 6.75 6.87
CA ARG A 118 7.63 7.22 8.26
C ARG A 118 8.85 8.10 8.53
N ASP A 119 9.99 7.72 7.97
CA ASP A 119 11.25 8.43 8.18
C ASP A 119 11.40 9.66 7.28
N GLY A 120 10.41 9.93 6.43
CA GLY A 120 10.41 11.10 5.56
C GLY A 120 11.30 10.97 4.33
N GLU A 121 11.79 9.78 4.01
CA GLU A 121 12.66 9.57 2.85
C GLU A 121 11.92 9.70 1.53
N ILE A 122 10.60 9.43 1.52
CA ILE A 122 9.75 9.60 0.35
C ILE A 122 8.80 10.74 0.63
N ARG A 123 9.21 11.94 0.21
CA ARG A 123 8.46 13.18 0.50
C ARG A 123 7.47 13.53 -0.59
N ASN A 124 7.82 13.25 -1.83
CA ASN A 124 7.03 13.60 -3.00
C ASN A 124 7.07 12.44 -3.97
N ILE A 125 5.94 11.80 -4.16
CA ILE A 125 5.84 10.62 -5.02
C ILE A 125 6.11 10.95 -6.49
N ASN A 126 5.98 12.21 -6.90
CA ASN A 126 6.30 12.65 -8.26
C ASN A 126 7.80 12.88 -8.47
N HIS A 127 8.57 12.86 -7.42
CA HIS A 127 10.02 13.08 -7.50
C HIS A 127 10.70 11.76 -7.83
N VAL A 128 11.18 11.65 -9.07
CA VAL A 128 11.69 10.38 -9.62
C VAL A 128 12.79 9.77 -8.77
N ASN A 129 13.64 10.60 -8.19
CA ASN A 129 14.79 10.13 -7.39
C ASN A 129 14.41 9.73 -5.97
N ALA A 130 13.14 9.77 -5.61
CA ALA A 130 12.67 9.36 -4.29
C ALA A 130 12.60 7.85 -4.12
N PHE A 131 12.76 7.10 -5.19
CA PHE A 131 12.64 5.64 -5.16
C PHE A 131 13.98 4.94 -5.36
#